data_9329f53d4ee42bd1a4341a1abf302b0f
#
_entry.id   9329f53d4ee42bd1a4341a1abf302b0f
#
_cell.length_a   1.000
_cell.length_b   1.000
_cell.length_c   1.000
_cell.angle_alpha   90.00
_cell.angle_beta   90.00
_cell.angle_gamma   90.00
#
_symmetry.space_group_name_H-M   'P 1'
#
loop_
_entity.id
_entity.type
_entity.pdbx_description
1 polymer ?
#
loop_
_entity_poly.entity_id
_entity_poly.type
_entity_poly.pdbx_seq_one_letter_code
_entity_poly.pdbx_strand_id
1 'polypeptide(L)'
;EKIGLTEPDSREDLSGNDVARKLLILAREIEQELEFADINIESLLLPNLNQKNTKAEYAVNKQLFDKPFQIAKITQADNHVLRYVGELEVKTKQLQVKLVSVPKSSPLGQLQGADNLIEIYTKSYGDIPIVIQGAGAGKQVTARGVLTDILKVAEKIKIQEAIWL
;
A
#
# COMPACT_ATOMS: atom_id res chain seq x y z
N GLU A 1 16.34 2.58 -0.18
CA GLU A 1 17.26 2.91 0.94
C GLU A 1 18.03 4.22 0.67
N LYS A 2 18.75 4.36 -0.46
CA LYS A 2 19.63 5.54 -0.73
C LYS A 2 18.89 6.89 -0.77
N ILE A 3 17.65 6.91 -1.20
CA ILE A 3 16.82 8.13 -1.33
C ILE A 3 15.85 8.33 -0.14
N GLY A 4 15.93 7.48 0.88
CA GLY A 4 15.17 7.64 2.13
C GLY A 4 13.66 7.40 2.01
N LEU A 5 13.22 6.61 1.04
CA LEU A 5 11.81 6.26 0.82
C LEU A 5 11.43 4.86 1.36
N THR A 6 12.41 4.09 1.87
CA THR A 6 12.16 2.77 2.46
C THR A 6 12.21 2.83 3.97
N GLU A 7 11.54 1.90 4.62
CA GLU A 7 11.72 1.64 6.05
C GLU A 7 13.20 1.30 6.35
N PRO A 8 13.67 1.48 7.62
CA PRO A 8 15.02 1.11 8.02
C PRO A 8 15.38 -0.35 7.75
N ASP A 9 14.38 -1.20 7.62
CA ASP A 9 14.48 -2.57 7.16
C ASP A 9 13.59 -2.77 5.94
N SER A 10 14.18 -2.80 4.74
CA SER A 10 13.46 -2.93 3.47
C SER A 10 12.68 -4.25 3.34
N ARG A 11 12.86 -5.20 4.25
CA ARG A 11 12.02 -6.40 4.30
C ARG A 11 10.59 -6.10 4.76
N GLU A 12 10.40 -5.06 5.56
CA GLU A 12 9.05 -4.63 5.95
C GLU A 12 8.25 -4.18 4.72
N ASP A 13 8.89 -3.42 3.83
CA ASP A 13 8.27 -2.99 2.57
C ASP A 13 7.93 -4.19 1.65
N LEU A 14 8.84 -5.18 1.57
CA LEU A 14 8.66 -6.36 0.72
C LEU A 14 7.73 -7.43 1.33
N SER A 15 7.47 -7.37 2.62
CA SER A 15 6.57 -8.32 3.29
C SER A 15 5.10 -8.17 2.87
N GLY A 16 4.72 -6.96 2.44
CA GLY A 16 3.34 -6.59 2.13
C GLY A 16 2.53 -6.14 3.35
N ASN A 17 3.12 -6.16 4.54
CA ASN A 17 2.42 -5.82 5.78
C ASN A 17 1.93 -4.37 5.81
N ASP A 18 2.69 -3.43 5.26
CA ASP A 18 2.28 -2.02 5.20
C ASP A 18 1.05 -1.85 4.29
N VAL A 19 1.05 -2.46 3.11
CA VAL A 19 -0.10 -2.45 2.21
C VAL A 19 -1.31 -3.11 2.86
N ALA A 20 -1.11 -4.23 3.55
CA ALA A 20 -2.17 -4.95 4.25
C ALA A 20 -2.79 -4.11 5.38
N ARG A 21 -1.98 -3.42 6.19
CA ARG A 21 -2.48 -2.51 7.25
C ARG A 21 -3.32 -1.37 6.67
N LYS A 22 -2.88 -0.75 5.58
CA LYS A 22 -3.63 0.31 4.90
C LYS A 22 -4.95 -0.21 4.33
N LEU A 23 -4.94 -1.41 3.75
CA LEU A 23 -6.14 -2.06 3.24
C LEU A 23 -7.13 -2.38 4.35
N LEU A 24 -6.65 -2.86 5.51
CA LEU A 24 -7.48 -3.13 6.69
C LEU A 24 -8.14 -1.85 7.22
N ILE A 25 -7.41 -0.74 7.27
CA ILE A 25 -7.98 0.56 7.66
C ILE A 25 -9.14 0.92 6.74
N LEU A 26 -8.95 0.84 5.41
CA LEU A 26 -10.01 1.13 4.44
C LEU A 26 -11.22 0.19 4.59
N ALA A 27 -10.98 -1.09 4.85
CA ALA A 27 -12.05 -2.06 5.11
C ALA A 27 -12.88 -1.69 6.34
N ARG A 28 -12.23 -1.28 7.43
CA ARG A 28 -12.90 -0.86 8.66
C ARG A 28 -13.66 0.46 8.51
N GLU A 29 -13.16 1.39 7.72
CA GLU A 29 -13.87 2.65 7.40
C GLU A 29 -15.20 2.43 6.64
N ILE A 30 -15.33 1.31 5.94
CA ILE A 30 -16.57 0.87 5.29
C ILE A 30 -17.30 -0.23 6.08
N GLU A 31 -17.09 -0.25 7.39
CA GLU A 31 -17.80 -1.11 8.35
C GLU A 31 -17.62 -2.63 8.11
N GLN A 32 -16.49 -3.03 7.54
CA GLN A 32 -16.13 -4.44 7.45
C GLN A 32 -15.44 -4.88 8.75
N GLU A 33 -16.04 -5.84 9.44
CA GLU A 33 -15.47 -6.47 10.64
C GLU A 33 -14.43 -7.52 10.22
N LEU A 34 -13.19 -7.08 10.01
CA LEU A 34 -12.07 -7.90 9.55
C LEU A 34 -10.84 -7.65 10.42
N GLU A 35 -10.00 -8.67 10.53
CA GLU A 35 -8.74 -8.64 11.26
C GLU A 35 -7.55 -8.82 10.30
N PHE A 36 -6.36 -8.50 10.78
CA PHE A 36 -5.15 -8.62 9.95
C PHE A 36 -4.89 -10.06 9.47
N ALA A 37 -5.30 -11.06 10.27
CA ALA A 37 -5.18 -12.46 9.93
C ALA A 37 -6.07 -12.90 8.76
N ASP A 38 -7.12 -12.12 8.44
CA ASP A 38 -8.03 -12.41 7.33
C ASP A 38 -7.48 -12.00 5.97
N ILE A 39 -6.34 -11.30 5.96
CA ILE A 39 -5.73 -10.79 4.74
C ILE A 39 -4.83 -11.84 4.11
N ASN A 40 -5.10 -12.21 2.87
CA ASN A 40 -4.20 -13.04 2.10
C ASN A 40 -3.04 -12.21 1.53
N ILE A 41 -1.83 -12.38 2.08
CA ILE A 41 -0.67 -11.61 1.68
C ILE A 41 0.30 -12.48 0.87
N GLU A 42 0.44 -12.18 -0.41
CA GLU A 42 1.50 -12.71 -1.25
C GLU A 42 2.77 -11.88 -1.02
N SER A 43 3.60 -12.32 -0.07
CA SER A 43 4.84 -11.63 0.26
C SER A 43 5.83 -11.65 -0.91
N LEU A 44 6.50 -10.52 -1.15
CA LEU A 44 7.61 -10.45 -2.11
C LEU A 44 8.94 -10.95 -1.51
N LEU A 45 8.95 -11.30 -0.23
CA LEU A 45 10.11 -11.91 0.41
C LEU A 45 10.26 -13.37 -0.01
N LEU A 46 11.48 -13.78 -0.26
CA LEU A 46 11.79 -15.20 -0.44
C LEU A 46 11.62 -15.96 0.88
N PRO A 47 11.10 -17.19 0.87
CA PRO A 47 10.84 -17.97 2.11
C PRO A 47 12.07 -18.13 3.00
N ASN A 48 13.26 -18.21 2.41
CA ASN A 48 14.54 -18.36 3.10
C ASN A 48 15.21 -17.02 3.48
N LEU A 49 14.65 -15.88 3.11
CA LEU A 49 15.15 -14.52 3.40
C LEU A 49 14.05 -13.63 3.99
N ASN A 50 13.32 -14.16 4.96
CA ASN A 50 12.24 -13.46 5.65
C ASN A 50 12.75 -12.72 6.90
N GLN A 51 11.83 -12.21 7.70
CA GLN A 51 12.14 -11.45 8.92
C GLN A 51 12.85 -12.27 10.02
N LYS A 52 12.90 -13.60 9.92
CA LYS A 52 13.63 -14.47 10.87
C LYS A 52 15.15 -14.41 10.68
N ASN A 53 15.63 -13.97 9.50
CA ASN A 53 17.04 -13.77 9.23
C ASN A 53 17.54 -12.45 9.83
N THR A 54 18.84 -12.38 10.13
CA THR A 54 19.46 -11.11 10.54
C THR A 54 19.50 -10.12 9.36
N LYS A 55 19.60 -8.81 9.66
CA LYS A 55 19.80 -7.79 8.61
C LYS A 55 21.06 -8.02 7.80
N ALA A 56 22.13 -8.54 8.44
CA ALA A 56 23.39 -8.85 7.77
C ALA A 56 23.22 -9.99 6.76
N GLU A 57 22.57 -11.10 7.14
CA GLU A 57 22.26 -12.20 6.23
C GLU A 57 21.43 -11.76 5.04
N TYR A 58 20.40 -10.93 5.29
CA TYR A 58 19.58 -10.36 4.23
C TYR A 58 20.42 -9.50 3.28
N ALA A 59 21.27 -8.61 3.80
CA ALA A 59 22.09 -7.71 3.00
C ALA A 59 23.06 -8.45 2.07
N VAL A 60 23.67 -9.54 2.54
CA VAL A 60 24.58 -10.38 1.75
C VAL A 60 23.84 -11.14 0.64
N ASN A 61 22.59 -11.51 0.87
CA ASN A 61 21.80 -12.36 -0.02
C ASN A 61 20.79 -11.60 -0.90
N LYS A 62 20.84 -10.26 -0.92
CA LYS A 62 19.89 -9.42 -1.71
C LYS A 62 19.78 -9.84 -3.18
N GLN A 63 20.87 -10.25 -3.80
CA GLN A 63 20.91 -10.69 -5.20
C GLN A 63 20.03 -11.92 -5.49
N LEU A 64 19.66 -12.70 -4.47
CA LEU A 64 18.75 -13.84 -4.68
C LEU A 64 17.35 -13.40 -5.09
N PHE A 65 16.96 -12.15 -4.82
CA PHE A 65 15.69 -11.57 -5.26
C PHE A 65 15.68 -11.26 -6.76
N ASP A 66 16.83 -11.08 -7.40
CA ASP A 66 16.88 -10.65 -8.80
C ASP A 66 16.21 -11.68 -9.73
N LYS A 67 16.48 -12.97 -9.51
CA LYS A 67 15.98 -14.04 -10.38
C LYS A 67 14.44 -14.15 -10.41
N PRO A 68 13.71 -14.22 -9.28
CA PRO A 68 12.26 -14.24 -9.27
C PRO A 68 11.63 -13.01 -9.94
N PHE A 69 12.17 -11.81 -9.69
CA PHE A 69 11.67 -10.58 -10.31
C PHE A 69 12.00 -10.50 -11.79
N GLN A 70 13.14 -11.02 -12.24
CA GLN A 70 13.44 -11.15 -13.66
C GLN A 70 12.45 -12.09 -14.35
N ILE A 71 12.11 -13.24 -13.75
CA ILE A 71 11.10 -14.15 -14.29
C ILE A 71 9.76 -13.45 -14.39
N ALA A 72 9.28 -12.81 -13.31
CA ALA A 72 8.02 -12.07 -13.31
C ALA A 72 7.99 -10.98 -14.40
N LYS A 73 9.13 -10.30 -14.64
CA LYS A 73 9.25 -9.28 -15.69
C LYS A 73 9.21 -9.87 -17.10
N ILE A 74 9.81 -11.03 -17.30
CA ILE A 74 9.82 -11.71 -18.63
C ILE A 74 8.44 -12.29 -18.96
N THR A 75 7.71 -12.78 -17.96
CA THR A 75 6.40 -13.40 -18.13
C THR A 75 5.24 -12.42 -18.15
N GLN A 76 5.47 -11.14 -17.87
CA GLN A 76 4.42 -10.14 -17.97
C GLN A 76 4.00 -9.93 -19.45
N ALA A 77 2.74 -9.57 -19.65
CA ALA A 77 2.23 -9.28 -21.00
C ALA A 77 2.90 -8.03 -21.61
N ASP A 78 2.93 -7.96 -22.94
CA ASP A 78 3.42 -6.79 -23.65
C ASP A 78 2.65 -5.53 -23.22
N ASN A 79 3.35 -4.40 -23.16
CA ASN A 79 2.80 -3.13 -22.68
C ASN A 79 2.20 -3.15 -21.26
N HIS A 80 2.58 -4.11 -20.42
CA HIS A 80 2.23 -4.17 -19.02
C HIS A 80 3.40 -3.75 -18.12
N VAL A 81 3.08 -3.46 -16.87
CA VAL A 81 4.04 -3.25 -15.78
C VAL A 81 3.57 -4.00 -14.54
N LEU A 82 4.52 -4.38 -13.70
CA LEU A 82 4.21 -5.02 -12.43
C LEU A 82 3.88 -3.97 -11.38
N ARG A 83 2.83 -4.23 -10.60
CA ARG A 83 2.42 -3.43 -9.44
C ARG A 83 2.11 -4.32 -8.26
N TYR A 84 2.47 -3.87 -7.07
CA TYR A 84 2.13 -4.55 -5.82
C TYR A 84 0.93 -3.83 -5.21
N VAL A 85 -0.19 -4.52 -5.10
CA VAL A 85 -1.49 -3.92 -4.78
C VAL A 85 -2.18 -4.62 -3.62
N GLY A 86 -2.96 -3.84 -2.86
CA GLY A 86 -4.00 -4.35 -1.98
C GLY A 86 -5.35 -4.28 -2.68
N GLU A 87 -6.11 -5.35 -2.62
CA GLU A 87 -7.45 -5.46 -3.20
C GLU A 87 -8.47 -5.85 -2.13
N LEU A 88 -9.56 -5.10 -2.07
CA LEU A 88 -10.70 -5.36 -1.20
C LEU A 88 -11.93 -5.61 -2.06
N GLU A 89 -12.43 -6.83 -2.06
CA GLU A 89 -13.74 -7.18 -2.62
C GLU A 89 -14.81 -7.08 -1.51
N VAL A 90 -15.60 -6.02 -1.55
CA VAL A 90 -16.56 -5.68 -0.49
C VAL A 90 -17.65 -6.74 -0.30
N LYS A 91 -18.13 -7.34 -1.41
CA LYS A 91 -19.23 -8.32 -1.36
C LYS A 91 -18.82 -9.63 -0.71
N THR A 92 -17.61 -10.10 -1.01
CA THR A 92 -17.08 -11.37 -0.51
C THR A 92 -16.25 -11.19 0.76
N LYS A 93 -16.00 -9.95 1.17
CA LYS A 93 -15.13 -9.57 2.30
C LYS A 93 -13.71 -10.13 2.14
N GLN A 94 -13.22 -10.23 0.92
CA GLN A 94 -11.89 -10.75 0.64
C GLN A 94 -10.87 -9.62 0.56
N LEU A 95 -9.80 -9.74 1.34
CA LEU A 95 -8.65 -8.86 1.32
C LEU A 95 -7.44 -9.62 0.79
N GLN A 96 -6.79 -9.07 -0.21
CA GLN A 96 -5.61 -9.66 -0.82
C GLN A 96 -4.53 -8.61 -1.03
N VAL A 97 -3.28 -8.99 -0.80
CA VAL A 97 -2.10 -8.20 -1.21
C VAL A 97 -1.27 -9.05 -2.13
N LYS A 98 -1.08 -8.61 -3.35
CA LYS A 98 -0.45 -9.42 -4.40
C LYS A 98 0.29 -8.60 -5.46
N LEU A 99 1.18 -9.27 -6.19
CA LEU A 99 1.81 -8.72 -7.38
C LEU A 99 0.90 -8.92 -8.60
N VAL A 100 0.61 -7.84 -9.31
CA VAL A 100 -0.23 -7.87 -10.51
C VAL A 100 0.48 -7.29 -11.72
N SER A 101 0.10 -7.77 -12.90
CA SER A 101 0.54 -7.20 -14.18
C SER A 101 -0.59 -6.37 -14.77
N VAL A 102 -0.37 -5.06 -14.91
CA VAL A 102 -1.39 -4.12 -15.37
C VAL A 102 -0.94 -3.40 -16.65
N PRO A 103 -1.86 -2.98 -17.53
CA PRO A 103 -1.52 -2.20 -18.72
C PRO A 103 -0.81 -0.89 -18.34
N LYS A 104 0.24 -0.52 -19.07
CA LYS A 104 0.94 0.76 -18.91
C LYS A 104 0.02 1.98 -19.04
N SER A 105 -1.07 1.84 -19.81
CA SER A 105 -2.07 2.88 -20.03
C SER A 105 -3.09 3.02 -18.88
N SER A 106 -3.18 2.04 -17.97
CA SER A 106 -4.08 2.12 -16.82
C SER A 106 -3.59 3.13 -15.78
N PRO A 107 -4.47 3.65 -14.90
CA PRO A 107 -4.06 4.53 -13.81
C PRO A 107 -2.94 3.94 -12.95
N LEU A 108 -3.08 2.68 -12.53
CA LEU A 108 -2.03 1.94 -11.82
C LEU A 108 -0.76 1.79 -12.64
N GLY A 109 -0.88 1.58 -13.95
CA GLY A 109 0.27 1.44 -14.86
C GLY A 109 1.09 2.71 -14.98
N GLN A 110 0.45 3.86 -14.92
CA GLN A 110 1.09 5.19 -15.05
C GLN A 110 1.68 5.71 -13.73
N LEU A 111 1.42 5.07 -12.60
CA LEU A 111 1.92 5.48 -11.30
C LEU A 111 3.45 5.55 -11.27
N GLN A 112 4.00 6.65 -10.77
CA GLN A 112 5.44 6.91 -10.74
C GLN A 112 5.92 7.28 -9.33
N GLY A 113 7.21 7.05 -9.10
CA GLY A 113 7.88 7.48 -7.87
C GLY A 113 7.29 6.85 -6.60
N ALA A 114 7.04 7.70 -5.60
CA ALA A 114 6.51 7.32 -4.30
C ALA A 114 5.00 7.62 -4.15
N ASP A 115 4.30 7.83 -5.27
CA ASP A 115 2.87 8.10 -5.25
C ASP A 115 2.08 6.84 -4.89
N ASN A 116 1.00 7.05 -4.14
CA ASN A 116 -0.01 6.05 -3.90
C ASN A 116 -1.23 6.33 -4.79
N LEU A 117 -1.93 5.27 -5.17
CA LEU A 117 -3.15 5.35 -5.95
C LEU A 117 -4.19 4.39 -5.37
N ILE A 118 -5.44 4.86 -5.30
CA ILE A 118 -6.60 4.06 -4.92
C ILE A 118 -7.58 4.10 -6.08
N GLU A 119 -8.02 2.94 -6.54
CA GLU A 119 -9.11 2.76 -7.49
C GLU A 119 -10.34 2.27 -6.76
N ILE A 120 -11.47 2.98 -6.91
CA ILE A 120 -12.74 2.64 -6.28
C ILE A 120 -13.75 2.32 -7.38
N TYR A 121 -14.12 1.06 -7.47
CA TYR A 121 -15.12 0.57 -8.42
C TYR A 121 -16.50 0.59 -7.77
N THR A 122 -17.46 1.22 -8.42
CA THR A 122 -18.83 1.34 -7.93
C THR A 122 -19.85 0.90 -8.98
N LYS A 123 -21.06 0.52 -8.54
CA LYS A 123 -22.13 0.16 -9.46
C LYS A 123 -22.50 1.31 -10.41
N SER A 124 -22.40 2.55 -9.93
CA SER A 124 -22.78 3.73 -10.72
C SER A 124 -21.80 4.07 -11.83
N TYR A 125 -20.52 3.76 -11.64
CA TYR A 125 -19.47 4.06 -12.62
C TYR A 125 -19.05 2.83 -13.46
N GLY A 126 -19.59 1.65 -13.13
CA GLY A 126 -19.28 0.40 -13.88
C GLY A 126 -17.80 0.05 -13.81
N ASP A 127 -17.21 -0.20 -14.98
CA ASP A 127 -15.80 -0.62 -15.11
C ASP A 127 -14.80 0.54 -15.02
N ILE A 128 -15.27 1.77 -14.94
CA ILE A 128 -14.40 2.96 -14.81
C ILE A 128 -14.29 3.32 -13.32
N PRO A 129 -13.11 3.19 -12.70
CA PRO A 129 -12.96 3.50 -11.29
C PRO A 129 -12.91 5.01 -11.01
N ILE A 130 -13.30 5.40 -9.80
CA ILE A 130 -12.88 6.67 -9.22
C ILE A 130 -11.41 6.49 -8.84
N VAL A 131 -10.54 7.38 -9.31
CA VAL A 131 -9.11 7.33 -9.05
C VAL A 131 -8.71 8.45 -8.11
N ILE A 132 -8.09 8.08 -6.99
CA ILE A 132 -7.49 9.01 -6.04
C ILE A 132 -5.98 8.77 -6.06
N GLN A 133 -5.20 9.77 -6.47
CA GLN A 133 -3.75 9.68 -6.53
C GLN A 133 -3.10 10.84 -5.76
N GLY A 134 -2.01 10.54 -5.08
CA GLY A 134 -1.24 11.53 -4.35
C GLY A 134 0.05 10.97 -3.77
N ALA A 135 0.85 11.85 -3.19
CA ALA A 135 2.11 11.46 -2.57
C ALA A 135 1.88 10.51 -1.40
N GLY A 136 2.45 9.32 -1.47
CA GLY A 136 2.32 8.27 -0.46
C GLY A 136 3.37 8.32 0.65
N ALA A 137 4.49 9.03 0.41
CA ALA A 137 5.60 9.13 1.36
C ALA A 137 6.31 10.48 1.24
N GLY A 138 7.06 10.84 2.28
CA GLY A 138 7.89 12.03 2.32
C GLY A 138 7.69 12.87 3.57
N LYS A 139 8.79 13.47 4.07
CA LYS A 139 8.80 14.25 5.33
C LYS A 139 7.78 15.39 5.33
N GLN A 140 7.62 16.08 4.21
CA GLN A 140 6.68 17.21 4.10
C GLN A 140 5.23 16.74 4.13
N VAL A 141 4.91 15.63 3.45
CA VAL A 141 3.56 15.06 3.44
C VAL A 141 3.16 14.60 4.82
N THR A 142 4.05 13.88 5.51
CA THR A 142 3.81 13.41 6.89
C THR A 142 3.65 14.59 7.86
N ALA A 143 4.54 15.58 7.81
CA ALA A 143 4.44 16.75 8.67
C ALA A 143 3.14 17.55 8.44
N ARG A 144 2.70 17.68 7.18
CA ARG A 144 1.45 18.34 6.84
C ARG A 144 0.23 17.56 7.35
N GLY A 145 0.26 16.23 7.26
CA GLY A 145 -0.77 15.36 7.82
C GLY A 145 -0.93 15.57 9.32
N VAL A 146 0.17 15.47 10.06
CA VAL A 146 0.19 15.70 11.53
C VAL A 146 -0.34 17.09 11.90
N LEU A 147 0.12 18.13 11.20
CA LEU A 147 -0.37 19.50 11.45
C LEU A 147 -1.87 19.62 11.18
N THR A 148 -2.37 19.03 10.09
CA THR A 148 -3.79 19.04 9.75
C THR A 148 -4.63 18.37 10.83
N ASP A 149 -4.17 17.24 11.38
CA ASP A 149 -4.89 16.54 12.43
C ASP A 149 -4.89 17.33 13.76
N ILE A 150 -3.79 17.97 14.11
CA ILE A 150 -3.72 18.89 15.27
C ILE A 150 -4.75 20.01 15.12
N LEU A 151 -4.83 20.65 13.95
CA LEU A 151 -5.78 21.73 13.69
C LEU A 151 -7.23 21.25 13.78
N LYS A 152 -7.56 20.09 13.24
CA LYS A 152 -8.91 19.49 13.36
C LYS A 152 -9.30 19.20 14.80
N VAL A 153 -8.36 18.68 15.59
CA VAL A 153 -8.60 18.43 17.03
C VAL A 153 -8.84 19.76 17.76
N ALA A 154 -8.02 20.78 17.50
CA ALA A 154 -8.17 22.10 18.11
C ALA A 154 -9.52 22.75 17.76
N GLU A 155 -9.99 22.63 16.53
CA GLU A 155 -11.32 23.09 16.12
C GLU A 155 -12.44 22.37 16.88
N LYS A 156 -12.36 21.04 17.02
CA LYS A 156 -13.35 20.26 17.79
C LYS A 156 -13.42 20.68 19.26
N ILE A 157 -12.27 20.94 19.89
CA ILE A 157 -12.22 21.43 21.27
C ILE A 157 -12.90 22.80 21.39
N LYS A 158 -12.59 23.74 20.49
CA LYS A 158 -13.22 25.07 20.49
C LYS A 158 -14.75 25.00 20.33
N ILE A 159 -15.24 24.12 19.46
CA ILE A 159 -16.68 23.93 19.26
C ILE A 159 -17.32 23.37 20.52
N GLN A 160 -16.70 22.40 21.19
CA GLN A 160 -17.20 21.86 22.45
C GLN A 160 -17.27 22.91 23.56
N GLU A 161 -16.22 23.73 23.72
CA GLU A 161 -16.20 24.82 24.70
C GLU A 161 -17.30 25.86 24.42
N ALA A 162 -17.57 26.17 23.15
CA ALA A 162 -18.62 27.13 22.77
C ALA A 162 -20.07 26.63 22.99
N ILE A 163 -20.28 25.31 23.07
CA ILE A 163 -21.60 24.72 23.35
C ILE A 163 -21.94 24.77 24.85
N TRP A 164 -20.94 24.90 25.74
CA TRP A 164 -21.12 24.92 27.18
C TRP A 164 -21.13 26.34 27.80
N LEU A 165 -21.03 27.39 26.96
CA LEU A 165 -21.19 28.80 27.30
C LEU A 165 -22.56 29.34 26.82
#